data_43523fc3d7bb8d013963b6e8bc8930af
#
_entry.id   43523fc3d7bb8d013963b6e8bc8930af
#
_cell.length_a   1.000
_cell.length_b   1.000
_cell.length_c   1.000
_cell.angle_alpha   90.00
_cell.angle_beta   90.00
_cell.angle_gamma   90.00
#
_symmetry.space_group_name_H-M   'P 1'
#
loop_
_entity.id
_entity.type
_entity.pdbx_description
1 polymer ?
#
loop_
_entity_poly.entity_id
_entity_poly.type
_entity_poly.pdbx_seq_one_letter_code
_entity_poly.pdbx_strand_id
1 'polypeptide(L)'
;MKSFYVIANPHANLGKSQKNWEQIQNYLDEHDVDYQATETSVAGDAQTNIQAFLKNLDYADYEKYVVLVIGGNGTLNEVLTGIKEADVHDLPLAFICTSSHHQFADQLGIAPNPLVALKQILNATEAVQYSLIQYYESNHEETGYFLDNYSIGMAANLANLRSREHHHWLRTRCRWLANVIDICKAYYNSADAFSATLRIGHKYKFYKRAFIVNLQNRTQESDFSNNDQPIEVTIVDRVNIFLFLIFVATRKFGDPTKLPFVHHWRTDNLHITVNSLEQTQVDCRELGGKYNDLYLKLINYPFWINADSVSLEERRQK
;
A
#
# COMPACT_ATOMS: atom_id res chain seq x y z
N MET A 1 -10.40 -5.50 27.95
CA MET A 1 -9.91 -6.25 26.79
C MET A 1 -10.46 -5.56 25.57
N LYS A 2 -9.72 -5.45 24.46
CA LYS A 2 -10.25 -4.85 23.24
C LYS A 2 -11.10 -5.87 22.49
N SER A 3 -12.18 -5.40 21.86
CA SER A 3 -12.98 -6.16 20.92
C SER A 3 -12.46 -5.89 19.50
N PHE A 4 -12.44 -6.89 18.63
CA PHE A 4 -11.94 -6.74 17.27
C PHE A 4 -13.08 -6.72 16.26
N TYR A 5 -13.08 -5.71 15.37
CA TYR A 5 -13.86 -5.78 14.14
C TYR A 5 -12.95 -6.23 13.01
N VAL A 6 -13.16 -7.47 12.54
CA VAL A 6 -12.30 -8.13 11.55
C VAL A 6 -12.85 -7.94 10.15
N ILE A 7 -12.02 -7.42 9.25
CA ILE A 7 -12.31 -7.35 7.81
C ILE A 7 -11.31 -8.26 7.10
N ALA A 8 -11.77 -9.40 6.61
CA ALA A 8 -10.95 -10.39 5.93
C ALA A 8 -11.18 -10.35 4.42
N ASN A 9 -10.08 -10.36 3.64
CA ASN A 9 -10.13 -10.54 2.21
C ASN A 9 -9.61 -11.95 1.83
N PRO A 10 -10.51 -12.94 1.71
CA PRO A 10 -10.14 -14.33 1.41
C PRO A 10 -9.56 -14.49 0.00
N HIS A 11 -9.88 -13.57 -0.93
CA HIS A 11 -9.43 -13.61 -2.32
C HIS A 11 -8.02 -13.02 -2.53
N ALA A 12 -7.43 -12.38 -1.52
CA ALA A 12 -6.08 -11.86 -1.62
C ALA A 12 -5.08 -13.00 -1.92
N ASN A 13 -3.99 -12.65 -2.63
CA ASN A 13 -2.91 -13.58 -2.99
C ASN A 13 -3.40 -14.86 -3.72
N LEU A 14 -4.32 -14.69 -4.69
CA LEU A 14 -4.86 -15.81 -5.48
C LEU A 14 -5.60 -16.86 -4.62
N GLY A 15 -6.35 -16.41 -3.60
CA GLY A 15 -7.14 -17.29 -2.72
C GLY A 15 -6.33 -17.94 -1.59
N LYS A 16 -5.01 -17.73 -1.50
CA LYS A 16 -4.21 -18.24 -0.38
C LYS A 16 -4.59 -17.60 0.96
N SER A 17 -5.17 -16.42 0.91
CA SER A 17 -5.63 -15.69 2.09
C SER A 17 -6.78 -16.41 2.83
N GLN A 18 -7.59 -17.18 2.13
CA GLN A 18 -8.67 -17.98 2.72
C GLN A 18 -8.15 -18.90 3.83
N LYS A 19 -7.11 -19.67 3.52
CA LYS A 19 -6.51 -20.59 4.51
C LYS A 19 -5.94 -19.86 5.72
N ASN A 20 -5.33 -18.70 5.49
CA ASN A 20 -4.81 -17.88 6.59
C ASN A 20 -5.94 -17.34 7.47
N TRP A 21 -7.05 -16.92 6.86
CA TRP A 21 -8.22 -16.47 7.58
C TRP A 21 -8.82 -17.58 8.45
N GLU A 22 -9.01 -18.78 7.89
CA GLU A 22 -9.50 -19.94 8.63
C GLU A 22 -8.62 -20.27 9.85
N GLN A 23 -7.29 -20.21 9.70
CA GLN A 23 -6.37 -20.43 10.81
C GLN A 23 -6.45 -19.35 11.89
N ILE A 24 -6.60 -18.09 11.48
CA ILE A 24 -6.76 -16.96 12.41
C ILE A 24 -8.08 -17.08 13.15
N GLN A 25 -9.18 -17.39 12.46
CA GLN A 25 -10.50 -17.56 13.03
C GLN A 25 -10.51 -18.68 14.10
N ASN A 26 -9.97 -19.85 13.77
CA ASN A 26 -9.84 -20.94 14.72
C ASN A 26 -9.06 -20.53 15.97
N TYR A 27 -7.96 -19.77 15.79
CA TYR A 27 -7.16 -19.29 16.92
C TYR A 27 -7.95 -18.31 17.81
N LEU A 28 -8.70 -17.38 17.20
CA LEU A 28 -9.53 -16.41 17.95
C LEU A 28 -10.62 -17.14 18.75
N ASP A 29 -11.28 -18.13 18.15
CA ASP A 29 -12.33 -18.94 18.77
C ASP A 29 -11.77 -19.80 19.92
N GLU A 30 -10.62 -20.46 19.73
CA GLU A 30 -9.95 -21.29 20.74
C GLU A 30 -9.48 -20.50 21.98
N HIS A 31 -9.24 -19.20 21.82
CA HIS A 31 -8.72 -18.31 22.89
C HIS A 31 -9.80 -17.36 23.43
N ASP A 32 -11.07 -17.57 23.11
CA ASP A 32 -12.21 -16.75 23.57
C ASP A 32 -11.98 -15.24 23.33
N VAL A 33 -11.38 -14.87 22.19
CA VAL A 33 -11.18 -13.48 21.81
C VAL A 33 -12.51 -12.91 21.33
N ASP A 34 -12.89 -11.74 21.85
CA ASP A 34 -14.12 -11.06 21.43
C ASP A 34 -13.91 -10.38 20.06
N TYR A 35 -14.62 -10.86 19.03
CA TYR A 35 -14.56 -10.31 17.68
C TYR A 35 -15.86 -10.44 16.91
N GLN A 36 -16.03 -9.54 15.94
CA GLN A 36 -17.03 -9.62 14.87
C GLN A 36 -16.29 -9.63 13.53
N ALA A 37 -16.67 -10.48 12.60
CA ALA A 37 -15.98 -10.61 11.32
C ALA A 37 -16.88 -10.38 10.14
N THR A 38 -16.32 -9.79 9.07
CA THR A 38 -16.91 -9.68 7.74
C THR A 38 -15.87 -10.02 6.68
N GLU A 39 -16.32 -10.64 5.59
CA GLU A 39 -15.46 -10.97 4.45
C GLU A 39 -15.77 -10.05 3.27
N THR A 40 -14.74 -9.76 2.47
CA THR A 40 -14.89 -9.00 1.23
C THR A 40 -15.03 -9.94 0.04
N SER A 41 -15.85 -9.60 -0.93
CA SER A 41 -16.07 -10.36 -2.16
C SER A 41 -15.50 -9.64 -3.39
N VAL A 42 -15.60 -8.31 -3.41
CA VAL A 42 -15.12 -7.46 -4.50
C VAL A 42 -14.35 -6.26 -3.96
N ALA A 43 -13.66 -5.55 -4.85
CA ALA A 43 -12.98 -4.30 -4.51
C ALA A 43 -14.01 -3.24 -4.05
N GLY A 44 -13.66 -2.51 -2.99
CA GLY A 44 -14.54 -1.53 -2.34
C GLY A 44 -15.39 -2.07 -1.19
N ASP A 45 -15.53 -3.40 -1.06
CA ASP A 45 -16.32 -4.00 0.04
C ASP A 45 -15.73 -3.66 1.41
N ALA A 46 -14.40 -3.64 1.54
CA ALA A 46 -13.75 -3.34 2.80
C ALA A 46 -14.09 -1.92 3.29
N GLN A 47 -14.13 -0.94 2.38
CA GLN A 47 -14.55 0.43 2.66
C GLN A 47 -16.01 0.49 3.08
N THR A 48 -16.89 -0.18 2.33
CA THR A 48 -18.33 -0.21 2.62
C THR A 48 -18.63 -0.90 3.96
N ASN A 49 -17.95 -2.02 4.25
CA ASN A 49 -18.13 -2.77 5.49
C ASN A 49 -17.72 -1.97 6.71
N ILE A 50 -16.58 -1.28 6.66
CA ILE A 50 -16.17 -0.45 7.80
C ILE A 50 -17.11 0.75 8.01
N GLN A 51 -17.57 1.39 6.94
CA GLN A 51 -18.52 2.49 7.04
C GLN A 51 -19.86 2.03 7.64
N ALA A 52 -20.35 0.86 7.24
CA ALA A 52 -21.56 0.26 7.81
C ALA A 52 -21.39 -0.06 9.31
N PHE A 53 -20.23 -0.58 9.71
CA PHE A 53 -19.91 -0.84 11.11
C PHE A 53 -19.89 0.46 11.92
N LEU A 54 -19.16 1.47 11.47
CA LEU A 54 -19.03 2.77 12.14
C LEU A 54 -20.35 3.49 12.30
N LYS A 55 -21.24 3.41 11.31
CA LYS A 55 -22.57 4.00 11.35
C LYS A 55 -23.45 3.44 12.48
N ASN A 56 -23.22 2.19 12.86
CA ASN A 56 -23.98 1.48 13.88
C ASN A 56 -23.26 1.44 15.25
N LEU A 57 -22.06 2.01 15.35
CA LEU A 57 -21.24 1.99 16.55
C LEU A 57 -21.54 3.24 17.40
N ASP A 58 -21.92 3.05 18.64
CA ASP A 58 -22.10 4.15 19.59
C ASP A 58 -20.75 4.79 19.93
N TYR A 59 -20.73 6.11 20.03
CA TYR A 59 -19.51 6.88 20.34
C TYR A 59 -18.81 6.39 21.62
N ALA A 60 -19.56 5.97 22.62
CA ALA A 60 -19.01 5.42 23.89
C ALA A 60 -18.25 4.10 23.69
N ASP A 61 -18.45 3.41 22.57
CA ASP A 61 -17.86 2.11 22.29
C ASP A 61 -16.61 2.19 21.39
N TYR A 62 -16.31 3.37 20.83
CA TYR A 62 -15.12 3.55 19.96
C TYR A 62 -13.82 3.10 20.63
N GLU A 63 -13.62 3.44 21.89
CA GLU A 63 -12.42 3.04 22.63
C GLU A 63 -12.30 1.53 22.87
N LYS A 64 -13.38 0.77 22.69
CA LYS A 64 -13.38 -0.68 22.91
C LYS A 64 -12.87 -1.43 21.70
N TYR A 65 -13.01 -0.86 20.49
CA TYR A 65 -12.73 -1.57 19.26
C TYR A 65 -11.36 -1.29 18.68
N VAL A 66 -10.82 -2.34 18.05
CA VAL A 66 -9.68 -2.30 17.13
C VAL A 66 -10.15 -2.92 15.80
N VAL A 67 -9.85 -2.28 14.69
CA VAL A 67 -10.18 -2.82 13.36
C VAL A 67 -9.03 -3.69 12.87
N LEU A 68 -9.26 -5.00 12.81
CA LEU A 68 -8.28 -5.98 12.32
C LEU A 68 -8.50 -6.24 10.84
N VAL A 69 -7.52 -5.88 10.02
CA VAL A 69 -7.54 -6.10 8.57
C VAL A 69 -6.66 -7.30 8.21
N ILE A 70 -7.26 -8.29 7.54
CA ILE A 70 -6.58 -9.49 7.04
C ILE A 70 -6.63 -9.46 5.52
N GLY A 71 -5.51 -9.13 4.88
CA GLY A 71 -5.51 -8.92 3.42
C GLY A 71 -4.20 -8.35 2.88
N GLY A 72 -4.29 -7.61 1.78
CA GLY A 72 -3.19 -6.83 1.22
C GLY A 72 -3.27 -5.35 1.57
N ASN A 73 -2.25 -4.57 1.13
CA ASN A 73 -2.22 -3.12 1.32
C ASN A 73 -3.46 -2.42 0.73
N GLY A 74 -4.01 -2.94 -0.38
CA GLY A 74 -5.25 -2.39 -0.97
C GLY A 74 -6.45 -2.52 -0.05
N THR A 75 -6.64 -3.68 0.61
CA THR A 75 -7.71 -3.89 1.59
C THR A 75 -7.54 -2.96 2.80
N LEU A 76 -6.29 -2.83 3.29
CA LEU A 76 -5.99 -1.91 4.39
C LEU A 76 -6.24 -0.45 4.01
N ASN A 77 -5.91 -0.05 2.78
CA ASN A 77 -6.18 1.28 2.25
C ASN A 77 -7.68 1.57 2.13
N GLU A 78 -8.49 0.61 1.68
CA GLU A 78 -9.94 0.73 1.63
C GLU A 78 -10.54 0.95 3.03
N VAL A 79 -10.09 0.18 4.02
CA VAL A 79 -10.54 0.33 5.42
C VAL A 79 -10.14 1.70 5.99
N LEU A 80 -8.89 2.11 5.80
CA LEU A 80 -8.42 3.43 6.23
C LEU A 80 -9.24 4.56 5.60
N THR A 81 -9.48 4.47 4.28
CA THR A 81 -10.29 5.45 3.55
C THR A 81 -11.71 5.49 4.11
N GLY A 82 -12.32 4.32 4.36
CA GLY A 82 -13.67 4.24 4.92
C GLY A 82 -13.80 4.86 6.31
N ILE A 83 -12.79 4.68 7.19
CA ILE A 83 -12.77 5.32 8.51
C ILE A 83 -12.66 6.84 8.37
N LYS A 84 -11.75 7.32 7.51
CA LYS A 84 -11.53 8.76 7.32
C LYS A 84 -12.72 9.47 6.66
N GLU A 85 -13.43 8.82 5.76
CA GLU A 85 -14.63 9.37 5.12
C GLU A 85 -15.86 9.38 6.05
N ALA A 86 -15.88 8.51 7.05
CA ALA A 86 -16.94 8.51 8.03
C ALA A 86 -16.89 9.72 8.98
N ASP A 87 -15.79 10.50 8.94
CA ASP A 87 -15.56 11.71 9.78
C ASP A 87 -15.77 11.46 11.26
N VAL A 88 -15.30 10.31 11.71
CA VAL A 88 -15.38 9.87 13.11
C VAL A 88 -13.98 9.78 13.72
N HIS A 89 -13.92 9.53 15.03
CA HIS A 89 -12.65 9.31 15.71
C HIS A 89 -11.87 8.14 15.09
N ASP A 90 -10.56 8.29 14.90
CA ASP A 90 -9.70 7.27 14.31
C ASP A 90 -9.65 6.00 15.19
N LEU A 91 -10.28 4.92 14.72
CA LEU A 91 -10.13 3.61 15.34
C LEU A 91 -8.75 3.03 15.04
N PRO A 92 -8.06 2.45 16.05
CA PRO A 92 -6.78 1.81 15.80
C PRO A 92 -6.90 0.67 14.78
N LEU A 93 -5.95 0.62 13.81
CA LEU A 93 -5.85 -0.44 12.82
C LEU A 93 -4.84 -1.49 13.25
N ALA A 94 -5.24 -2.76 13.23
CA ALA A 94 -4.36 -3.91 13.25
C ALA A 94 -4.30 -4.53 11.86
N PHE A 95 -3.13 -5.04 11.46
CA PHE A 95 -2.96 -5.56 10.10
C PHE A 95 -2.24 -6.90 10.09
N ILE A 96 -2.82 -7.88 9.38
CA ILE A 96 -2.17 -9.14 9.04
C ILE A 96 -2.05 -9.22 7.52
N CYS A 97 -0.82 -9.11 7.03
CA CYS A 97 -0.53 -9.12 5.60
C CYS A 97 -0.57 -10.55 5.05
N THR A 98 -1.52 -10.83 4.17
CA THR A 98 -1.65 -12.12 3.47
C THR A 98 -1.27 -12.03 2.00
N SER A 99 -0.87 -10.86 1.53
CA SER A 99 -0.44 -10.62 0.15
C SER A 99 1.03 -11.01 -0.08
N SER A 100 1.46 -11.01 -1.33
CA SER A 100 2.89 -11.23 -1.68
C SER A 100 3.75 -9.96 -1.53
N HIS A 101 3.14 -8.81 -1.29
CA HIS A 101 3.81 -7.52 -1.10
C HIS A 101 3.76 -7.16 0.39
N HIS A 102 4.85 -7.43 1.10
CA HIS A 102 4.94 -7.26 2.56
C HIS A 102 5.63 -5.95 2.97
N GLN A 103 6.02 -5.08 2.02
CA GLN A 103 6.86 -3.92 2.33
C GLN A 103 6.31 -3.07 3.47
N PHE A 104 5.03 -2.73 3.44
CA PHE A 104 4.40 -1.95 4.51
C PHE A 104 4.35 -2.74 5.84
N ALA A 105 3.97 -4.03 5.78
CA ALA A 105 3.96 -4.88 6.97
C ALA A 105 5.35 -5.03 7.60
N ASP A 106 6.39 -5.18 6.77
CA ASP A 106 7.79 -5.25 7.22
C ASP A 106 8.22 -3.94 7.91
N GLN A 107 7.80 -2.79 7.38
CA GLN A 107 8.04 -1.47 7.98
C GLN A 107 7.38 -1.33 9.35
N LEU A 108 6.20 -1.89 9.54
CA LEU A 108 5.50 -1.95 10.84
C LEU A 108 6.10 -3.00 11.80
N GLY A 109 7.05 -3.82 11.35
CA GLY A 109 7.57 -4.93 12.14
C GLY A 109 6.60 -6.09 12.31
N ILE A 110 5.60 -6.19 11.42
CA ILE A 110 4.62 -7.28 11.40
C ILE A 110 5.29 -8.56 10.89
N ALA A 111 5.11 -9.66 11.61
CA ALA A 111 5.63 -10.95 11.19
C ALA A 111 4.97 -11.45 9.90
N PRO A 112 5.72 -12.07 8.96
CA PRO A 112 5.15 -12.63 7.73
C PRO A 112 4.24 -13.85 7.97
N ASN A 113 4.41 -14.55 9.09
CA ASN A 113 3.53 -15.64 9.50
C ASN A 113 2.26 -15.06 10.15
N PRO A 114 1.05 -15.37 9.63
CA PRO A 114 -0.20 -14.76 10.09
C PRO A 114 -0.52 -15.00 11.57
N LEU A 115 -0.20 -16.19 12.10
CA LEU A 115 -0.45 -16.50 13.52
C LEU A 115 0.54 -15.78 14.45
N VAL A 116 1.78 -15.56 13.99
CA VAL A 116 2.77 -14.76 14.75
C VAL A 116 2.36 -13.30 14.72
N ALA A 117 1.89 -12.78 13.58
CA ALA A 117 1.34 -11.44 13.48
C ALA A 117 0.12 -11.24 14.39
N LEU A 118 -0.78 -12.25 14.45
CA LEU A 118 -1.91 -12.21 15.37
C LEU A 118 -1.47 -12.12 16.82
N LYS A 119 -0.44 -12.89 17.22
CA LYS A 119 0.13 -12.80 18.59
C LYS A 119 0.68 -11.40 18.90
N GLN A 120 1.37 -10.76 17.92
CA GLN A 120 1.83 -9.38 18.08
C GLN A 120 0.68 -8.39 18.32
N ILE A 121 -0.47 -8.60 17.66
CA ILE A 121 -1.68 -7.79 17.80
C ILE A 121 -2.35 -8.04 19.17
N LEU A 122 -2.52 -9.31 19.56
CA LEU A 122 -3.16 -9.66 20.83
C LEU A 122 -2.33 -9.25 22.05
N ASN A 123 -1.01 -9.17 21.92
CA ASN A 123 -0.08 -8.70 22.95
C ASN A 123 0.09 -7.17 22.98
N ALA A 124 -0.58 -6.43 22.10
CA ALA A 124 -0.55 -4.97 22.15
C ALA A 124 -1.43 -4.45 23.28
N THR A 125 -0.95 -3.44 23.98
CA THR A 125 -1.68 -2.76 25.10
C THR A 125 -2.10 -1.36 24.73
N GLU A 126 -1.42 -0.76 23.75
CA GLU A 126 -1.67 0.60 23.25
C GLU A 126 -1.41 0.68 21.74
N ALA A 127 -1.99 1.69 21.11
CA ALA A 127 -1.75 1.95 19.70
C ALA A 127 -0.48 2.78 19.53
N VAL A 128 0.30 2.43 18.51
CA VAL A 128 1.52 3.15 18.10
C VAL A 128 1.18 4.04 16.90
N GLN A 129 1.66 5.29 16.93
CA GLN A 129 1.43 6.23 15.83
C GLN A 129 2.40 5.96 14.67
N TYR A 130 1.85 5.75 13.48
CA TYR A 130 2.59 5.59 12.24
C TYR A 130 2.25 6.69 11.25
N SER A 131 3.26 7.19 10.57
CA SER A 131 3.06 8.25 9.58
C SER A 131 2.64 7.67 8.23
N LEU A 132 1.54 8.21 7.71
CA LEU A 132 0.97 7.92 6.40
C LEU A 132 1.03 9.17 5.54
N ILE A 133 0.82 9.01 4.23
CA ILE A 133 0.72 10.15 3.34
C ILE A 133 -0.74 10.36 2.93
N GLN A 134 -1.25 11.53 3.26
CA GLN A 134 -2.51 12.03 2.74
C GLN A 134 -2.25 12.78 1.44
N TYR A 135 -3.04 12.54 0.42
CA TYR A 135 -3.07 13.36 -0.78
C TYR A 135 -4.44 14.01 -0.96
N TYR A 136 -4.42 15.23 -1.47
CA TYR A 136 -5.61 15.91 -1.96
C TYR A 136 -5.49 16.03 -3.48
N GLU A 137 -6.47 15.50 -4.21
CA GLU A 137 -6.55 15.56 -5.67
C GLU A 137 -7.49 16.69 -6.07
N SER A 138 -6.95 17.77 -6.64
CA SER A 138 -7.70 19.00 -6.85
C SER A 138 -8.68 18.97 -8.02
N ASN A 139 -8.48 18.09 -9.02
CA ASN A 139 -9.41 18.01 -10.15
C ASN A 139 -10.78 17.39 -9.76
N HIS A 140 -10.79 16.49 -8.77
CA HIS A 140 -11.99 15.81 -8.31
C HIS A 140 -12.39 16.22 -6.89
N GLU A 141 -11.61 17.11 -6.25
CA GLU A 141 -11.77 17.51 -4.85
C GLU A 141 -11.78 16.32 -3.87
N GLU A 142 -10.99 15.28 -4.18
CA GLU A 142 -10.92 14.04 -3.42
C GLU A 142 -9.72 14.05 -2.47
N THR A 143 -9.95 13.61 -1.25
CA THR A 143 -8.88 13.30 -0.29
C THR A 143 -8.68 11.79 -0.23
N GLY A 144 -7.44 11.35 -0.37
CA GLY A 144 -7.08 9.95 -0.24
C GLY A 144 -5.82 9.75 0.58
N TYR A 145 -5.46 8.50 0.78
CA TYR A 145 -4.34 8.12 1.64
C TYR A 145 -3.52 7.03 0.95
N PHE A 146 -2.23 6.99 1.24
CA PHE A 146 -1.44 5.83 0.91
C PHE A 146 -0.45 5.49 2.03
N LEU A 147 -0.27 4.18 2.19
CA LEU A 147 0.56 3.58 3.23
C LEU A 147 1.98 3.36 2.70
N ASP A 148 2.08 2.86 1.48
CA ASP A 148 3.34 2.45 0.85
C ASP A 148 3.64 3.27 -0.39
N ASN A 149 2.78 3.23 -1.42
CA ASN A 149 3.07 3.90 -2.68
C ASN A 149 1.85 4.41 -3.46
N TYR A 150 2.13 5.43 -4.28
CA TYR A 150 1.23 5.97 -5.30
C TYR A 150 1.99 5.98 -6.63
N SER A 151 1.48 5.30 -7.65
CA SER A 151 2.15 5.13 -8.93
C SER A 151 1.31 5.65 -10.08
N ILE A 152 1.95 6.36 -11.04
CA ILE A 152 1.32 6.91 -12.25
C ILE A 152 2.07 6.39 -13.48
N GLY A 153 1.34 6.06 -14.54
CA GLY A 153 1.87 5.65 -15.82
C GLY A 153 2.20 4.16 -15.89
N MET A 154 3.32 3.80 -16.51
CA MET A 154 3.69 2.42 -16.78
C MET A 154 3.78 1.53 -15.54
N ALA A 155 4.19 2.06 -14.39
CA ALA A 155 4.25 1.27 -13.15
C ALA A 155 2.87 0.81 -12.69
N ALA A 156 1.86 1.67 -12.78
CA ALA A 156 0.47 1.33 -12.51
C ALA A 156 -0.06 0.29 -13.52
N ASN A 157 0.24 0.46 -14.81
CA ASN A 157 -0.10 -0.52 -15.86
C ASN A 157 0.49 -1.90 -15.57
N LEU A 158 1.75 -1.97 -15.16
CA LEU A 158 2.42 -3.24 -14.81
C LEU A 158 1.75 -3.92 -13.63
N ALA A 159 1.38 -3.15 -12.61
CA ALA A 159 0.69 -3.67 -11.44
C ALA A 159 -0.70 -4.22 -11.82
N ASN A 160 -1.45 -3.51 -12.65
CA ASN A 160 -2.75 -3.92 -13.15
C ASN A 160 -2.67 -5.20 -14.01
N LEU A 161 -1.65 -5.33 -14.87
CA LEU A 161 -1.42 -6.56 -15.62
C LEU A 161 -1.13 -7.76 -14.72
N ARG A 162 -0.46 -7.54 -13.60
CA ARG A 162 -0.13 -8.60 -12.63
C ARG A 162 -1.31 -9.00 -11.76
N SER A 163 -2.23 -8.11 -11.48
CA SER A 163 -3.46 -8.41 -10.73
C SER A 163 -4.47 -9.23 -11.55
N ARG A 164 -4.49 -9.02 -12.87
CA ARG A 164 -5.32 -9.79 -13.81
C ARG A 164 -4.60 -11.08 -14.17
N GLU A 165 -4.85 -12.18 -13.55
CA GLU A 165 -4.29 -13.53 -13.69
C GLU A 165 -3.93 -14.01 -15.13
N HIS A 166 -3.15 -13.23 -15.88
CA HIS A 166 -2.67 -13.61 -17.20
C HIS A 166 -1.44 -14.53 -17.06
N HIS A 167 -1.48 -15.66 -17.75
CA HIS A 167 -0.38 -16.65 -17.81
C HIS A 167 -0.10 -17.43 -16.52
N HIS A 168 -1.12 -17.88 -15.79
CA HIS A 168 -0.98 -18.72 -14.59
C HIS A 168 0.00 -19.89 -14.80
N TRP A 169 -0.10 -20.61 -15.93
CA TRP A 169 0.81 -21.71 -16.28
C TRP A 169 2.28 -21.28 -16.39
N LEU A 170 2.55 -20.12 -17.00
CA LEU A 170 3.91 -19.60 -17.18
C LEU A 170 4.50 -19.12 -15.83
N ARG A 171 3.67 -18.53 -14.97
CA ARG A 171 4.08 -18.10 -13.62
C ARG A 171 4.44 -19.25 -12.69
N THR A 172 3.83 -20.41 -12.87
CA THR A 172 4.15 -21.60 -12.08
C THR A 172 5.44 -22.27 -12.55
N ARG A 173 5.75 -22.22 -13.85
CA ARG A 173 6.90 -22.92 -14.44
C ARG A 173 8.14 -22.03 -14.66
N CYS A 174 7.96 -20.78 -15.05
CA CYS A 174 9.04 -19.82 -15.36
C CYS A 174 8.68 -18.40 -14.90
N ARG A 175 8.68 -18.16 -13.61
CA ARG A 175 8.27 -16.88 -13.00
C ARG A 175 9.04 -15.67 -13.54
N TRP A 176 10.35 -15.84 -13.84
CA TRP A 176 11.16 -14.76 -14.38
C TRP A 176 10.73 -14.39 -15.82
N LEU A 177 10.39 -15.40 -16.65
CA LEU A 177 9.95 -15.17 -18.03
C LEU A 177 8.58 -14.48 -18.07
N ALA A 178 7.66 -14.92 -17.21
CA ALA A 178 6.36 -14.25 -17.04
C ALA A 178 6.54 -12.77 -16.65
N ASN A 179 7.44 -12.48 -15.71
CA ASN A 179 7.74 -11.10 -15.32
C ASN A 179 8.29 -10.26 -16.48
N VAL A 180 9.19 -10.81 -17.30
CA VAL A 180 9.74 -10.11 -18.47
C VAL A 180 8.64 -9.83 -19.49
N ILE A 181 7.76 -10.80 -19.76
CA ILE A 181 6.62 -10.63 -20.68
C ILE A 181 5.67 -9.56 -20.16
N ASP A 182 5.33 -9.56 -18.86
CA ASP A 182 4.46 -8.56 -18.26
C ASP A 182 5.08 -7.15 -18.37
N ILE A 183 6.40 -7.03 -18.13
CA ILE A 183 7.13 -5.77 -18.27
C ILE A 183 7.10 -5.28 -19.71
N CYS A 184 7.38 -6.17 -20.70
CA CYS A 184 7.32 -5.80 -22.10
C CYS A 184 5.91 -5.38 -22.53
N LYS A 185 4.88 -6.14 -22.11
CA LYS A 185 3.49 -5.78 -22.38
C LYS A 185 3.12 -4.43 -21.76
N ALA A 186 3.46 -4.21 -20.49
CA ALA A 186 3.20 -2.94 -19.84
C ALA A 186 3.91 -1.78 -20.54
N TYR A 187 5.17 -1.99 -20.96
CA TYR A 187 5.95 -0.99 -21.70
C TYR A 187 5.30 -0.60 -23.04
N TYR A 188 4.86 -1.58 -23.83
CA TYR A 188 4.25 -1.31 -25.14
C TYR A 188 2.78 -0.88 -25.05
N ASN A 189 2.06 -1.29 -24.01
CA ASN A 189 0.67 -0.88 -23.80
C ASN A 189 0.55 0.47 -23.08
N SER A 190 1.63 0.97 -22.48
CA SER A 190 1.61 2.30 -21.89
C SER A 190 1.65 3.35 -22.97
N ALA A 191 0.92 4.42 -22.77
CA ALA A 191 0.93 5.59 -23.62
C ALA A 191 2.38 6.09 -23.82
N ASP A 192 2.55 7.04 -24.73
CA ASP A 192 3.81 7.73 -24.90
C ASP A 192 4.20 8.47 -23.59
N ALA A 193 5.41 9.02 -23.57
CA ALA A 193 5.86 9.84 -22.46
C ALA A 193 4.87 10.97 -22.17
N PHE A 194 4.65 11.24 -20.92
CA PHE A 194 3.80 12.34 -20.46
C PHE A 194 4.60 13.44 -19.76
N SER A 195 3.96 14.58 -19.56
CA SER A 195 4.57 15.69 -18.82
C SER A 195 4.17 15.65 -17.36
N ALA A 196 5.16 15.76 -16.46
CA ALA A 196 4.95 15.89 -15.03
C ALA A 196 5.63 17.16 -14.51
N THR A 197 4.93 17.89 -13.65
CA THR A 197 5.47 19.06 -12.95
C THR A 197 5.50 18.77 -11.47
N LEU A 198 6.66 18.94 -10.84
CA LEU A 198 6.83 18.82 -9.40
C LEU A 198 7.10 20.20 -8.81
N ARG A 199 6.43 20.51 -7.72
CA ARG A 199 6.77 21.60 -6.83
C ARG A 199 7.24 21.04 -5.49
N ILE A 200 8.50 21.27 -5.18
CA ILE A 200 9.16 20.88 -3.94
C ILE A 200 9.53 22.17 -3.20
N GLY A 201 8.82 22.49 -2.13
CA GLY A 201 8.93 23.79 -1.47
C GLY A 201 8.58 24.92 -2.45
N HIS A 202 9.57 25.79 -2.73
CA HIS A 202 9.41 26.91 -3.68
C HIS A 202 10.02 26.64 -5.08
N LYS A 203 10.52 25.42 -5.35
CA LYS A 203 11.18 25.08 -6.61
C LYS A 203 10.26 24.22 -7.48
N TYR A 204 10.15 24.61 -8.76
CA TYR A 204 9.46 23.84 -9.77
C TYR A 204 10.46 23.02 -10.59
N LYS A 205 10.08 21.79 -10.92
CA LYS A 205 10.81 20.88 -11.78
C LYS A 205 9.87 20.32 -12.83
N PHE A 206 10.30 20.39 -14.09
CA PHE A 206 9.49 20.02 -15.25
C PHE A 206 10.10 18.82 -15.95
N TYR A 207 9.32 17.77 -16.10
CA TYR A 207 9.68 16.53 -16.79
C TYR A 207 8.78 16.36 -17.99
N LYS A 208 9.34 16.48 -19.20
CA LYS A 208 8.58 16.41 -20.46
C LYS A 208 8.44 14.99 -21.00
N ARG A 209 9.19 14.05 -20.46
CA ARG A 209 9.29 12.67 -20.93
C ARG A 209 9.11 11.65 -19.82
N ALA A 210 8.35 12.00 -18.80
CA ALA A 210 8.03 11.05 -17.73
C ALA A 210 7.28 9.84 -18.30
N PHE A 211 7.61 8.68 -17.82
CA PHE A 211 7.01 7.40 -18.19
C PHE A 211 6.52 6.64 -16.95
N ILE A 212 7.20 6.85 -15.84
CA ILE A 212 6.83 6.39 -14.51
C ILE A 212 6.96 7.58 -13.56
N VAL A 213 5.94 7.78 -12.74
CA VAL A 213 6.03 8.54 -11.51
C VAL A 213 5.67 7.60 -10.37
N ASN A 214 6.55 7.50 -9.39
CA ASN A 214 6.32 6.69 -8.19
C ASN A 214 6.59 7.54 -6.95
N LEU A 215 5.58 7.64 -6.11
CA LEU A 215 5.64 8.32 -4.81
C LEU A 215 5.64 7.23 -3.74
N GLN A 216 6.61 7.27 -2.83
CA GLN A 216 6.74 6.25 -1.78
C GLN A 216 6.78 6.91 -0.40
N ASN A 217 6.15 6.24 0.55
CA ASN A 217 6.24 6.58 1.96
C ASN A 217 7.48 5.88 2.56
N ARG A 218 8.44 6.67 3.06
CA ARG A 218 9.68 6.19 3.64
C ARG A 218 9.82 6.55 5.12
N THR A 219 8.75 6.90 5.80
CA THR A 219 8.77 7.34 7.20
C THR A 219 9.33 6.32 8.18
N GLN A 220 9.36 5.05 7.82
CA GLN A 220 9.74 3.94 8.70
C GLN A 220 11.13 3.35 8.42
N GLU A 221 11.90 3.91 7.50
CA GLU A 221 13.27 3.42 7.27
C GLU A 221 14.19 3.81 8.43
N SER A 222 14.91 2.86 9.00
CA SER A 222 15.80 3.00 10.17
C SER A 222 16.94 4.02 10.00
N ASP A 223 17.23 4.43 8.76
CA ASP A 223 18.26 5.41 8.44
C ASP A 223 17.77 6.87 8.55
N PHE A 224 16.53 7.09 8.97
CA PHE A 224 15.91 8.42 9.06
C PHE A 224 16.31 9.24 10.29
N SER A 225 17.39 8.91 10.97
CA SER A 225 17.82 9.66 12.17
C SER A 225 18.16 11.15 11.92
N ASN A 226 18.19 11.62 10.66
CA ASN A 226 18.60 12.99 10.35
C ASN A 226 17.91 13.70 9.16
N ASN A 227 16.83 13.17 8.58
CA ASN A 227 16.25 13.86 7.41
C ASN A 227 14.71 13.78 7.42
N ASP A 228 14.08 14.90 7.78
CA ASP A 228 12.61 15.10 7.84
C ASP A 228 11.92 15.07 6.44
N GLN A 229 12.36 14.22 5.52
CA GLN A 229 11.85 14.17 4.13
C GLN A 229 11.31 12.78 3.77
N PRO A 230 10.14 12.41 4.29
CA PRO A 230 9.62 11.05 4.21
C PRO A 230 8.99 10.68 2.86
N ILE A 231 8.66 11.66 2.01
CA ILE A 231 8.08 11.41 0.70
C ILE A 231 9.21 11.25 -0.31
N GLU A 232 9.36 10.03 -0.83
CA GLU A 232 10.28 9.73 -1.92
C GLU A 232 9.58 9.82 -3.25
N VAL A 233 10.13 10.58 -4.18
CA VAL A 233 9.62 10.75 -5.53
C VAL A 233 10.63 10.20 -6.51
N THR A 234 10.24 9.23 -7.31
CA THR A 234 11.04 8.69 -8.41
C THR A 234 10.31 8.91 -9.72
N ILE A 235 10.95 9.64 -10.64
CA ILE A 235 10.48 9.82 -12.01
C ILE A 235 11.44 9.12 -12.94
N VAL A 236 10.92 8.28 -13.84
CA VAL A 236 11.69 7.61 -14.87
C VAL A 236 11.24 8.15 -16.22
N ASP A 237 12.19 8.69 -16.99
CA ASP A 237 11.91 9.14 -18.33
C ASP A 237 11.68 7.96 -19.28
N ARG A 238 10.89 8.19 -20.33
CA ARG A 238 10.72 7.21 -21.39
C ARG A 238 12.04 7.05 -22.17
N VAL A 239 12.59 5.87 -22.08
CA VAL A 239 13.80 5.43 -22.81
C VAL A 239 13.44 4.23 -23.69
N ASN A 240 14.35 3.77 -24.53
CA ASN A 240 14.12 2.55 -25.29
C ASN A 240 14.02 1.32 -24.38
N ILE A 241 13.43 0.23 -24.89
CA ILE A 241 13.15 -0.98 -24.09
C ILE A 241 14.41 -1.59 -23.45
N PHE A 242 15.57 -1.50 -24.12
CA PHE A 242 16.84 -2.05 -23.59
C PHE A 242 17.30 -1.29 -22.35
N LEU A 243 17.30 0.04 -22.39
CA LEU A 243 17.62 0.87 -21.22
C LEU A 243 16.59 0.68 -20.11
N PHE A 244 15.32 0.49 -20.48
CA PHE A 244 14.28 0.20 -19.50
C PHE A 244 14.49 -1.16 -18.81
N LEU A 245 14.91 -2.20 -19.53
CA LEU A 245 15.26 -3.48 -18.92
C LEU A 245 16.49 -3.38 -18.02
N ILE A 246 17.47 -2.52 -18.35
CA ILE A 246 18.59 -2.20 -17.45
C ILE A 246 18.07 -1.55 -16.17
N PHE A 247 17.16 -0.59 -16.26
CA PHE A 247 16.52 0.01 -15.08
C PHE A 247 15.83 -1.05 -14.20
N VAL A 248 15.06 -1.96 -14.79
CA VAL A 248 14.40 -3.05 -14.06
C VAL A 248 15.42 -3.97 -13.38
N ALA A 249 16.51 -4.31 -14.06
CA ALA A 249 17.58 -5.12 -13.49
C ALA A 249 18.30 -4.38 -12.34
N THR A 250 18.56 -3.08 -12.51
CA THR A 250 19.22 -2.25 -11.47
C THR A 250 18.38 -2.12 -10.22
N ARG A 251 17.05 -2.08 -10.33
CA ARG A 251 16.15 -2.11 -9.15
C ARG A 251 16.32 -3.37 -8.30
N LYS A 252 16.76 -4.48 -8.89
CA LYS A 252 16.94 -5.76 -8.19
C LYS A 252 18.36 -5.97 -7.64
N PHE A 253 19.36 -5.45 -8.35
CA PHE A 253 20.78 -5.79 -8.10
C PHE A 253 21.67 -4.58 -7.84
N GLY A 254 21.13 -3.36 -7.83
CA GLY A 254 21.89 -2.13 -7.70
C GLY A 254 21.06 -0.95 -7.26
N ASP A 255 21.54 0.24 -7.56
CA ASP A 255 20.91 1.51 -7.24
C ASP A 255 20.41 2.18 -8.55
N PRO A 256 19.10 2.17 -8.80
CA PRO A 256 18.54 2.73 -10.02
C PRO A 256 18.64 4.26 -10.10
N THR A 257 18.88 4.95 -8.98
CA THR A 257 18.98 6.42 -8.94
C THR A 257 20.23 6.94 -9.64
N LYS A 258 21.22 6.07 -9.89
CA LYS A 258 22.44 6.39 -10.64
C LYS A 258 22.26 6.44 -12.16
N LEU A 259 21.10 6.02 -12.67
CA LEU A 259 20.83 6.05 -14.10
C LEU A 259 20.43 7.47 -14.55
N PRO A 260 20.96 8.00 -15.67
CA PRO A 260 20.80 9.39 -16.07
C PRO A 260 19.35 9.79 -16.44
N PHE A 261 18.49 8.82 -16.66
CA PHE A 261 17.08 9.00 -16.99
C PHE A 261 16.16 8.70 -15.79
N VAL A 262 16.73 8.53 -14.60
CA VAL A 262 15.99 8.34 -13.35
C VAL A 262 16.23 9.58 -12.47
N HIS A 263 15.14 10.24 -12.11
CA HIS A 263 15.16 11.43 -11.28
C HIS A 263 14.58 11.07 -9.92
N HIS A 264 15.32 11.38 -8.88
CA HIS A 264 14.98 11.01 -7.51
C HIS A 264 15.01 12.23 -6.60
N TRP A 265 13.99 12.37 -5.75
CA TRP A 265 13.85 13.46 -4.80
C TRP A 265 13.28 12.93 -3.50
N ARG A 266 13.65 13.57 -2.40
CA ARG A 266 13.03 13.40 -1.10
C ARG A 266 12.50 14.75 -0.61
N THR A 267 11.35 14.75 0.05
CA THR A 267 10.69 15.97 0.53
C THR A 267 9.69 15.65 1.64
N ASP A 268 9.34 16.63 2.42
CA ASP A 268 8.25 16.62 3.41
C ASP A 268 6.93 17.13 2.84
N ASN A 269 6.98 17.88 1.73
CA ASN A 269 5.82 18.49 1.09
C ASN A 269 5.99 18.46 -0.43
N LEU A 270 4.98 17.96 -1.11
CA LEU A 270 4.99 17.78 -2.55
C LEU A 270 3.66 18.21 -3.18
N HIS A 271 3.76 18.97 -4.25
CA HIS A 271 2.68 19.13 -5.22
C HIS A 271 3.13 18.57 -6.56
N ILE A 272 2.37 17.64 -7.12
CA ILE A 272 2.67 17.05 -8.42
C ILE A 272 1.46 17.15 -9.34
N THR A 273 1.70 17.62 -10.57
CA THR A 273 0.67 17.75 -11.62
C THR A 273 1.06 16.91 -12.84
N VAL A 274 0.14 16.06 -13.30
CA VAL A 274 0.22 15.30 -14.55
C VAL A 274 -1.03 15.60 -15.38
N ASN A 275 -0.84 16.35 -16.48
CA ASN A 275 -1.92 16.90 -17.30
C ASN A 275 -2.39 15.96 -18.43
N SER A 276 -2.08 14.67 -18.35
CA SER A 276 -2.56 13.62 -19.25
C SER A 276 -3.32 12.56 -18.48
N LEU A 277 -4.17 11.82 -19.22
CA LEU A 277 -4.93 10.71 -18.65
C LEU A 277 -4.02 9.49 -18.51
N GLU A 278 -3.47 9.29 -17.31
CA GLU A 278 -2.53 8.21 -17.04
C GLU A 278 -3.10 7.18 -16.06
N GLN A 279 -2.75 5.92 -16.30
CA GLN A 279 -3.09 4.86 -15.35
C GLN A 279 -2.48 5.16 -13.98
N THR A 280 -3.30 5.02 -12.96
CA THR A 280 -2.95 5.38 -11.59
C THR A 280 -3.28 4.24 -10.64
N GLN A 281 -2.42 4.03 -9.65
CA GLN A 281 -2.59 3.02 -8.62
C GLN A 281 -2.13 3.55 -7.27
N VAL A 282 -2.83 3.16 -6.21
CA VAL A 282 -2.49 3.45 -4.81
C VAL A 282 -2.50 2.17 -3.98
N ASP A 283 -1.41 1.85 -3.29
CA ASP A 283 -1.28 0.67 -2.39
C ASP A 283 -1.82 -0.63 -3.01
N CYS A 284 -1.51 -0.90 -4.28
CA CYS A 284 -2.04 -2.02 -5.06
C CYS A 284 -3.53 -1.92 -5.46
N ARG A 285 -4.22 -0.82 -5.16
CA ARG A 285 -5.58 -0.53 -5.62
C ARG A 285 -5.52 0.24 -6.94
N GLU A 286 -6.19 -0.26 -7.97
CA GLU A 286 -6.30 0.39 -9.28
C GLU A 286 -7.28 1.57 -9.20
N LEU A 287 -6.84 2.76 -9.60
CA LEU A 287 -7.69 3.95 -9.71
C LEU A 287 -8.11 4.24 -11.15
N GLY A 288 -7.60 3.46 -12.12
CA GLY A 288 -7.85 3.66 -13.54
C GLY A 288 -7.06 4.82 -14.15
N GLY A 289 -7.47 5.23 -15.35
CA GLY A 289 -6.91 6.40 -16.03
C GLY A 289 -7.48 7.68 -15.46
N LYS A 290 -6.63 8.56 -14.95
CA LYS A 290 -7.04 9.88 -14.44
C LYS A 290 -5.98 10.95 -14.64
N TYR A 291 -6.41 12.20 -14.65
CA TYR A 291 -5.52 13.35 -14.45
C TYR A 291 -5.09 13.38 -12.98
N ASN A 292 -3.89 13.83 -12.71
CA ASN A 292 -3.39 13.89 -11.34
C ASN A 292 -2.90 15.30 -11.02
N ASP A 293 -3.49 15.92 -10.02
CA ASP A 293 -3.05 17.18 -9.43
C ASP A 293 -3.07 17.04 -7.91
N LEU A 294 -1.95 16.53 -7.37
CA LEU A 294 -1.88 16.00 -6.02
C LEU A 294 -1.07 16.89 -5.09
N TYR A 295 -1.67 17.29 -3.99
CA TYR A 295 -1.00 17.88 -2.84
C TYR A 295 -0.81 16.84 -1.76
N LEU A 296 0.43 16.56 -1.38
CA LEU A 296 0.78 15.53 -0.42
C LEU A 296 1.22 16.14 0.91
N LYS A 297 0.77 15.54 2.01
CA LYS A 297 1.23 15.85 3.36
C LYS A 297 1.29 14.60 4.23
N LEU A 298 2.13 14.66 5.27
CA LEU A 298 2.15 13.63 6.30
C LEU A 298 0.97 13.78 7.25
N ILE A 299 0.46 12.62 7.67
CA ILE A 299 -0.45 12.49 8.81
C ILE A 299 -0.03 11.30 9.66
N ASN A 300 -0.40 11.30 10.94
CA ASN A 300 -0.21 10.14 11.82
C ASN A 300 -1.52 9.38 11.96
N TYR A 301 -1.41 8.04 12.09
CA TYR A 301 -2.54 7.17 12.29
C TYR A 301 -2.22 6.08 13.34
N PRO A 302 -3.16 5.74 14.26
CA PRO A 302 -2.93 4.73 15.28
C PRO A 302 -2.97 3.31 14.71
N PHE A 303 -1.89 2.54 14.92
CA PHE A 303 -1.81 1.11 14.63
C PHE A 303 -1.71 0.30 15.92
N TRP A 304 -2.51 -0.76 16.00
CA TRP A 304 -2.57 -1.65 17.14
C TRP A 304 -1.65 -2.84 16.96
N ILE A 305 -0.43 -2.72 17.41
CA ILE A 305 0.58 -3.75 17.29
C ILE A 305 1.66 -3.59 18.37
N ASN A 306 2.14 -4.72 18.89
CA ASN A 306 3.37 -4.81 19.67
C ASN A 306 4.40 -5.63 18.89
N ALA A 307 5.15 -4.95 18.02
CA ALA A 307 6.14 -5.59 17.16
C ALA A 307 7.20 -6.36 17.97
N ASP A 308 7.54 -5.91 19.18
CA ASP A 308 8.58 -6.49 20.01
C ASP A 308 8.11 -7.62 20.93
N SER A 309 6.81 -7.92 20.92
CA SER A 309 6.21 -8.97 21.77
C SER A 309 6.58 -10.40 21.38
N VAL A 310 7.19 -10.59 20.21
CA VAL A 310 7.67 -11.89 19.69
C VAL A 310 9.16 -11.82 19.38
N SER A 311 9.86 -12.95 19.55
CA SER A 311 11.29 -13.01 19.31
C SER A 311 11.66 -12.75 17.84
N LEU A 312 12.89 -12.28 17.57
CA LEU A 312 13.38 -12.09 16.21
C LEU A 312 13.42 -13.39 15.39
N GLU A 313 13.57 -14.54 16.04
CA GLU A 313 13.53 -15.85 15.39
C GLU A 313 12.12 -16.19 14.93
N GLU A 314 11.12 -15.97 15.77
CA GLU A 314 9.71 -16.17 15.42
C GLU A 314 9.26 -15.23 14.29
N ARG A 315 9.70 -13.97 14.30
CA ARG A 315 9.40 -12.99 13.23
C ARG A 315 9.94 -13.42 11.86
N ARG A 316 11.01 -14.21 11.80
CA ARG A 316 11.62 -14.68 10.54
C ARG A 316 11.04 -15.97 10.01
N GLN A 317 10.18 -16.64 10.76
CA GLN A 317 9.46 -17.84 10.29
C GLN A 317 8.44 -17.43 9.21
N LYS A 318 8.60 -18.05 8.01
CA LYS A 318 7.71 -17.83 6.86
C LYS A 318 6.56 -18.82 6.86
#